data_c0b66435cda020a170926752dc726bf3
#
_entry.id   c0b66435cda020a170926752dc726bf3
#
_cell.length_a   1.000
_cell.length_b   1.000
_cell.length_c   1.000
_cell.angle_alpha   90.00
_cell.angle_beta   90.00
_cell.angle_gamma   90.00
#
_symmetry.space_group_name_H-M   'P 1'
#
loop_
_entity.id
_entity.type
_entity.pdbx_description
1 polymer ?
#
loop_
_entity_poly.entity_id
_entity_poly.type
_entity_poly.pdbx_seq_one_letter_code
_entity_poly.pdbx_strand_id
1 'polypeptide(L)'
;QNPVLLSGGAAAVSAALAAHGAVCVASETAEGKLTAPALSFETLAQLADFVLVEADGAKRLPLKAHAPHEPVIPPNTRQTIYVVGADGFGRPIRQICHRPERYAALCGAAEDDVVTPALEAAVLRAEGYAGGWVYVNKVETPQDWRNAEALAALLPGKVVAGSLWERRYRTIS
;
A
#
# COMPACT_ATOMS: atom_id res chain seq x y z
N GLN A 1 -2.41 21.83 -0.30
CA GLN A 1 -2.35 20.67 -1.20
C GLN A 1 -0.99 20.67 -1.86
N ASN A 2 -0.28 19.53 -1.85
CA ASN A 2 1.03 19.41 -2.47
C ASN A 2 0.91 19.48 -4.00
N PRO A 3 1.88 20.10 -4.70
CA PRO A 3 1.85 20.17 -6.15
C PRO A 3 2.02 18.79 -6.79
N VAL A 4 1.43 18.61 -7.97
CA VAL A 4 1.62 17.45 -8.83
C VAL A 4 2.34 17.92 -10.09
N LEU A 5 3.50 17.33 -10.37
CA LEU A 5 4.28 17.57 -11.58
C LEU A 5 4.10 16.38 -12.53
N LEU A 6 3.40 16.59 -13.65
CA LEU A 6 3.20 15.59 -14.70
C LEU A 6 4.27 15.69 -15.80
N SER A 7 5.07 16.77 -15.76
CA SER A 7 6.21 17.00 -16.65
C SER A 7 7.20 17.92 -15.94
N GLY A 8 8.43 17.91 -16.39
CA GLY A 8 9.50 18.73 -15.84
C GLY A 8 10.71 17.91 -15.44
N GLY A 9 11.88 18.53 -15.50
CA GLY A 9 13.16 17.91 -15.12
C GLY A 9 13.46 18.09 -13.64
N ALA A 10 14.67 17.69 -13.26
CA ALA A 10 15.20 17.78 -11.89
C ALA A 10 15.07 19.18 -11.28
N ALA A 11 15.29 20.23 -12.06
CA ALA A 11 15.16 21.62 -11.59
C ALA A 11 13.74 21.97 -11.15
N ALA A 12 12.71 21.49 -11.87
CA ALA A 12 11.32 21.72 -11.50
C ALA A 12 10.94 21.00 -10.19
N VAL A 13 11.44 19.77 -10.02
CA VAL A 13 11.24 19.00 -8.77
C VAL A 13 11.92 19.70 -7.60
N SER A 14 13.19 20.14 -7.76
CA SER A 14 13.91 20.87 -6.71
C SER A 14 13.21 22.16 -6.31
N ALA A 15 12.73 22.93 -7.29
CA ALA A 15 11.99 24.16 -7.03
C ALA A 15 10.68 23.91 -6.25
N ALA A 16 9.94 22.86 -6.65
CA ALA A 16 8.70 22.48 -5.97
C ALA A 16 8.95 21.99 -4.54
N LEU A 17 9.98 21.17 -4.32
CA LEU A 17 10.38 20.73 -2.97
C LEU A 17 10.78 21.91 -2.08
N ALA A 18 11.59 22.84 -2.60
CA ALA A 18 11.98 24.04 -1.85
C ALA A 18 10.79 24.91 -1.46
N ALA A 19 9.78 25.03 -2.33
CA ALA A 19 8.61 25.85 -2.10
C ALA A 19 7.55 25.20 -1.20
N HIS A 20 7.41 23.86 -1.25
CA HIS A 20 6.27 23.16 -0.66
C HIS A 20 6.65 22.03 0.31
N GLY A 21 7.91 21.66 0.40
CA GLY A 21 8.40 20.56 1.24
C GLY A 21 8.06 19.15 0.73
N ALA A 22 7.05 19.01 -0.13
CA ALA A 22 6.67 17.75 -0.76
C ALA A 22 6.06 18.00 -2.15
N VAL A 23 6.29 17.06 -3.07
CA VAL A 23 5.77 17.11 -4.46
C VAL A 23 5.43 15.69 -4.92
N CYS A 24 4.32 15.53 -5.63
CA CYS A 24 4.01 14.32 -6.36
C CYS A 24 4.58 14.45 -7.78
N VAL A 25 5.34 13.47 -8.23
CA VAL A 25 5.94 13.44 -9.58
C VAL A 25 5.42 12.20 -10.31
N ALA A 26 4.81 12.39 -11.46
CA ALA A 26 4.23 11.31 -12.26
C ALA A 26 4.30 11.66 -13.75
N SER A 27 4.06 10.67 -14.60
CA SER A 27 3.65 10.88 -15.99
C SER A 27 2.18 10.56 -16.13
N GLU A 28 1.55 11.04 -17.19
CA GLU A 28 0.14 10.77 -17.48
C GLU A 28 0.03 9.98 -18.78
N THR A 29 -0.81 8.93 -18.76
CA THR A 29 -1.14 8.17 -19.98
C THR A 29 -2.18 8.93 -20.81
N ALA A 30 -2.38 8.49 -22.06
CA ALA A 30 -3.41 9.07 -22.94
C ALA A 30 -4.84 8.96 -22.35
N GLU A 31 -5.07 7.98 -21.46
CA GLU A 31 -6.34 7.76 -20.77
C GLU A 31 -6.45 8.52 -19.44
N GLY A 32 -5.53 9.43 -19.15
CA GLY A 32 -5.53 10.24 -17.93
C GLY A 32 -5.13 9.50 -16.66
N LYS A 33 -4.47 8.34 -16.76
CA LYS A 33 -3.93 7.61 -15.61
C LYS A 33 -2.52 8.07 -15.29
N LEU A 34 -2.22 8.20 -14.01
CA LEU A 34 -0.86 8.45 -13.55
C LEU A 34 -0.02 7.17 -13.64
N THR A 35 1.23 7.34 -14.04
CA THR A 35 2.24 6.29 -14.12
C THR A 35 3.59 6.82 -13.62
N ALA A 36 4.60 5.95 -13.60
CA ALA A 36 5.94 6.33 -13.17
C ALA A 36 6.44 7.58 -13.89
N PRO A 37 7.15 8.47 -13.19
CA PRO A 37 7.72 9.68 -13.79
C PRO A 37 8.79 9.35 -14.85
N ALA A 38 9.03 10.28 -15.76
CA ALA A 38 10.13 10.18 -16.73
C ALA A 38 11.52 10.28 -16.07
N LEU A 39 11.62 10.93 -14.90
CA LEU A 39 12.85 10.97 -14.11
C LEU A 39 13.11 9.63 -13.45
N SER A 40 14.34 9.17 -13.44
CA SER A 40 14.72 7.94 -12.75
C SER A 40 14.58 8.08 -11.23
N PHE A 41 14.32 6.97 -10.55
CA PHE A 41 14.23 6.96 -9.07
C PHE A 41 15.56 7.33 -8.42
N GLU A 42 16.71 7.04 -9.05
CA GLU A 42 18.03 7.46 -8.61
C GLU A 42 18.15 9.00 -8.65
N THR A 43 17.67 9.63 -9.70
CA THR A 43 17.65 11.10 -9.79
C THR A 43 16.75 11.69 -8.71
N LEU A 44 15.55 11.14 -8.53
CA LEU A 44 14.65 11.62 -7.48
C LEU A 44 15.25 11.45 -6.06
N ALA A 45 15.97 10.35 -5.81
CA ALA A 45 16.65 10.12 -4.53
C ALA A 45 17.83 11.06 -4.25
N GLN A 46 18.35 11.73 -5.27
CA GLN A 46 19.37 12.79 -5.11
C GLN A 46 18.75 14.16 -4.79
N LEU A 47 17.45 14.32 -5.06
CA LEU A 47 16.75 15.60 -4.90
C LEU A 47 15.96 15.70 -3.60
N ALA A 48 15.62 14.59 -2.97
CA ALA A 48 14.75 14.52 -1.80
C ALA A 48 15.32 13.57 -0.73
N ASP A 49 15.07 13.88 0.53
CA ASP A 49 15.45 13.02 1.66
C ASP A 49 14.66 11.69 1.65
N PHE A 50 13.43 11.72 1.16
CA PHE A 50 12.55 10.57 1.04
C PHE A 50 11.87 10.54 -0.32
N VAL A 51 11.89 9.38 -0.97
CA VAL A 51 11.10 9.08 -2.16
C VAL A 51 10.12 7.98 -1.82
N LEU A 52 8.82 8.29 -1.84
CA LEU A 52 7.74 7.34 -1.61
C LEU A 52 7.16 6.92 -2.96
N VAL A 53 7.12 5.62 -3.21
CA VAL A 53 6.63 5.06 -4.47
C VAL A 53 5.35 4.28 -4.22
N GLU A 54 4.26 4.63 -4.90
CA GLU A 54 3.08 3.77 -5.01
C GLU A 54 3.41 2.66 -6.02
N ALA A 55 3.68 1.47 -5.51
CA ALA A 55 4.12 0.34 -6.33
C ALA A 55 2.97 -0.40 -7.03
N ASP A 56 1.75 -0.18 -6.56
CA ASP A 56 0.52 -0.72 -7.15
C ASP A 56 -0.72 0.07 -6.73
N GLY A 57 -1.83 -0.12 -7.46
CA GLY A 57 -3.13 0.45 -7.13
C GLY A 57 -4.14 -0.62 -6.70
N ALA A 58 -5.04 -0.30 -5.78
CA ALA A 58 -6.08 -1.18 -5.27
C ALA A 58 -7.51 -0.74 -5.62
N LYS A 59 -7.69 0.18 -6.57
CA LYS A 59 -9.01 0.78 -6.92
C LYS A 59 -9.77 1.33 -5.70
N ARG A 60 -9.05 1.84 -4.70
CA ARG A 60 -9.58 2.33 -3.41
C ARG A 60 -10.25 1.25 -2.55
N LEU A 61 -10.02 -0.03 -2.86
CA LEU A 61 -10.49 -1.13 -2.03
C LEU A 61 -9.49 -1.39 -0.89
N PRO A 62 -9.95 -1.83 0.28
CA PRO A 62 -9.11 -2.02 1.46
C PRO A 62 -8.10 -3.15 1.33
N LEU A 63 -8.40 -4.15 0.51
CA LEU A 63 -7.56 -5.34 0.34
C LEU A 63 -7.34 -5.65 -1.14
N LYS A 64 -6.32 -6.43 -1.43
CA LYS A 64 -5.91 -6.72 -2.80
C LYS A 64 -5.22 -8.08 -2.92
N ALA A 65 -5.36 -8.70 -4.10
CA ALA A 65 -4.42 -9.71 -4.59
C ALA A 65 -3.63 -9.13 -5.77
N HIS A 66 -2.30 -9.27 -5.74
CA HIS A 66 -1.41 -8.73 -6.77
C HIS A 66 -1.48 -9.57 -8.05
N ALA A 67 -1.48 -8.88 -9.20
CA ALA A 67 -1.27 -9.54 -10.49
C ALA A 67 0.21 -9.98 -10.62
N PRO A 68 0.55 -10.88 -11.56
CA PRO A 68 1.92 -11.36 -11.72
C PRO A 68 2.97 -10.28 -12.02
N HIS A 69 2.54 -9.11 -12.50
CA HIS A 69 3.40 -7.95 -12.79
C HIS A 69 3.40 -6.90 -11.68
N GLU A 70 2.76 -7.17 -10.55
CA GLU A 70 2.64 -6.28 -9.39
C GLU A 70 3.19 -6.96 -8.14
N PRO A 71 3.67 -6.17 -7.17
CA PRO A 71 3.92 -4.74 -7.22
C PRO A 71 5.17 -4.39 -8.05
N VAL A 72 5.22 -3.16 -8.60
CA VAL A 72 6.42 -2.66 -9.30
C VAL A 72 7.31 -1.95 -8.30
N ILE A 73 8.26 -2.71 -7.73
CA ILE A 73 9.18 -2.20 -6.71
C ILE A 73 10.49 -1.79 -7.38
N PRO A 74 10.93 -0.52 -7.26
CA PRO A 74 12.22 -0.08 -7.79
C PRO A 74 13.40 -0.86 -7.19
N PRO A 75 14.46 -1.16 -7.96
CA PRO A 75 15.58 -2.01 -7.51
C PRO A 75 16.28 -1.50 -6.25
N ASN A 76 16.35 -0.17 -6.08
CA ASN A 76 17.04 0.47 -4.96
C ASN A 76 16.12 0.81 -3.78
N THR A 77 14.96 0.15 -3.70
CA THR A 77 14.00 0.33 -2.60
C THR A 77 14.63 -0.14 -1.29
N ARG A 78 14.69 0.75 -0.31
CA ARG A 78 15.20 0.43 1.03
C ARG A 78 14.20 -0.31 1.89
N GLN A 79 12.92 -0.01 1.69
CA GLN A 79 11.85 -0.57 2.49
C GLN A 79 10.55 -0.64 1.70
N THR A 80 9.88 -1.77 1.80
CA THR A 80 8.52 -1.96 1.30
C THR A 80 7.56 -2.04 2.49
N ILE A 81 6.44 -1.33 2.39
CA ILE A 81 5.37 -1.37 3.37
C ILE A 81 4.13 -1.93 2.68
N TYR A 82 3.63 -3.04 3.18
CA TYR A 82 2.35 -3.58 2.74
C TYR A 82 1.22 -2.89 3.50
N VAL A 83 0.22 -2.37 2.79
CA VAL A 83 -0.87 -1.63 3.39
C VAL A 83 -2.16 -2.43 3.35
N VAL A 84 -2.76 -2.65 4.51
CA VAL A 84 -4.03 -3.36 4.71
C VAL A 84 -5.06 -2.40 5.27
N GLY A 85 -6.25 -2.32 4.70
CA GLY A 85 -7.37 -1.55 5.25
C GLY A 85 -8.18 -2.36 6.26
N ALA A 86 -8.23 -1.94 7.51
CA ALA A 86 -9.00 -2.63 8.56
C ALA A 86 -10.50 -2.72 8.24
N ASP A 87 -11.01 -1.76 7.47
CA ASP A 87 -12.40 -1.72 6.98
C ASP A 87 -12.76 -2.84 6.00
N GLY A 88 -11.79 -3.68 5.61
CA GLY A 88 -12.01 -4.91 4.85
C GLY A 88 -12.42 -6.10 5.69
N PHE A 89 -11.99 -6.17 6.95
CA PHE A 89 -12.33 -7.31 7.82
C PHE A 89 -13.81 -7.38 8.14
N GLY A 90 -14.34 -8.59 8.18
CA GLY A 90 -15.75 -8.83 8.46
C GLY A 90 -16.69 -8.62 7.27
N ARG A 91 -16.17 -8.46 6.05
CA ARG A 91 -16.94 -8.25 4.82
C ARG A 91 -16.60 -9.28 3.75
N PRO A 92 -17.54 -9.59 2.83
CA PRO A 92 -17.29 -10.56 1.76
C PRO A 92 -16.12 -10.15 0.83
N ILE A 93 -15.28 -11.12 0.46
CA ILE A 93 -14.09 -10.93 -0.41
C ILE A 93 -14.46 -10.14 -1.68
N ARG A 94 -15.54 -10.54 -2.37
CA ARG A 94 -15.97 -9.90 -3.63
C ARG A 94 -16.28 -8.40 -3.51
N GLN A 95 -16.59 -7.90 -2.31
CA GLN A 95 -16.98 -6.51 -2.09
C GLN A 95 -15.80 -5.60 -1.79
N ILE A 96 -14.74 -6.17 -1.20
CA ILE A 96 -13.69 -5.36 -0.57
C ILE A 96 -12.27 -5.69 -1.06
N CYS A 97 -12.11 -6.71 -1.89
CA CYS A 97 -10.81 -7.06 -2.45
C CYS A 97 -10.69 -6.63 -3.91
N HIS A 98 -9.60 -6.01 -4.27
CA HIS A 98 -9.23 -5.85 -5.66
C HIS A 98 -8.73 -7.19 -6.20
N ARG A 99 -9.36 -7.71 -7.26
CA ARG A 99 -9.22 -9.07 -7.83
C ARG A 99 -9.69 -10.15 -6.86
N PRO A 100 -10.99 -10.15 -6.53
CA PRO A 100 -11.56 -11.04 -5.52
C PRO A 100 -11.36 -12.53 -5.85
N GLU A 101 -11.46 -12.92 -7.13
CA GLU A 101 -11.25 -14.30 -7.57
C GLU A 101 -9.84 -14.78 -7.25
N ARG A 102 -8.84 -13.92 -7.50
CA ARG A 102 -7.46 -14.23 -7.21
C ARG A 102 -7.18 -14.26 -5.70
N TYR A 103 -7.76 -13.32 -4.96
CA TYR A 103 -7.66 -13.28 -3.50
C TYR A 103 -8.21 -14.57 -2.88
N ALA A 104 -9.42 -14.97 -3.27
CA ALA A 104 -10.07 -16.19 -2.83
C ALA A 104 -9.23 -17.45 -3.14
N ALA A 105 -8.70 -17.53 -4.37
CA ALA A 105 -7.83 -18.64 -4.78
C ALA A 105 -6.54 -18.73 -3.93
N LEU A 106 -5.91 -17.60 -3.59
CA LEU A 106 -4.69 -17.56 -2.80
C LEU A 106 -4.89 -18.03 -1.36
N CYS A 107 -6.05 -17.78 -0.77
CA CYS A 107 -6.35 -18.19 0.61
C CYS A 107 -7.24 -19.43 0.73
N GLY A 108 -7.63 -20.03 -0.40
CA GLY A 108 -8.47 -21.25 -0.41
C GLY A 108 -9.91 -21.00 0.04
N ALA A 109 -10.43 -19.80 -0.19
CA ALA A 109 -11.78 -19.37 0.19
C ALA A 109 -12.69 -19.21 -1.05
N ALA A 110 -13.99 -19.00 -0.83
CA ALA A 110 -14.95 -18.55 -1.83
C ALA A 110 -15.04 -17.00 -1.82
N GLU A 111 -15.42 -16.39 -2.94
CA GLU A 111 -15.56 -14.93 -3.03
C GLU A 111 -16.65 -14.36 -2.08
N ASP A 112 -17.60 -15.21 -1.68
CA ASP A 112 -18.65 -14.88 -0.72
C ASP A 112 -18.22 -15.01 0.75
N ASP A 113 -17.06 -15.63 0.99
CA ASP A 113 -16.53 -15.77 2.34
C ASP A 113 -16.13 -14.41 2.91
N VAL A 114 -16.30 -14.30 4.22
CA VAL A 114 -15.99 -13.08 4.97
C VAL A 114 -14.50 -13.03 5.25
N VAL A 115 -13.86 -11.92 4.93
CA VAL A 115 -12.43 -11.73 5.20
C VAL A 115 -12.15 -11.72 6.70
N THR A 116 -11.20 -12.54 7.09
CA THR A 116 -10.66 -12.62 8.44
C THR A 116 -9.16 -12.30 8.43
N PRO A 117 -8.55 -11.95 9.59
CA PRO A 117 -7.09 -11.81 9.69
C PRO A 117 -6.33 -13.05 9.22
N ALA A 118 -6.89 -14.25 9.40
CA ALA A 118 -6.27 -15.50 8.96
C ALA A 118 -6.24 -15.63 7.43
N LEU A 119 -7.31 -15.25 6.73
CA LEU A 119 -7.36 -15.24 5.26
C LEU A 119 -6.38 -14.21 4.69
N GLU A 120 -6.34 -13.00 5.25
CA GLU A 120 -5.36 -11.98 4.83
C GLU A 120 -3.92 -12.45 5.03
N ALA A 121 -3.60 -13.04 6.19
CA ALA A 121 -2.27 -13.60 6.43
C ALA A 121 -1.93 -14.75 5.46
N ALA A 122 -2.92 -15.53 5.02
CA ALA A 122 -2.73 -16.58 4.01
C ALA A 122 -2.40 -15.98 2.63
N VAL A 123 -3.12 -14.93 2.22
CA VAL A 123 -2.86 -14.21 0.96
C VAL A 123 -1.45 -13.62 0.98
N LEU A 124 -1.08 -12.89 2.03
CA LEU A 124 0.26 -12.31 2.17
C LEU A 124 1.36 -13.36 2.03
N ARG A 125 1.23 -14.51 2.70
CA ARG A 125 2.19 -15.62 2.59
C ARG A 125 2.24 -16.22 1.18
N ALA A 126 1.09 -16.40 0.55
CA ALA A 126 1.00 -16.94 -0.81
C ALA A 126 1.63 -16.00 -1.85
N GLU A 127 1.63 -14.71 -1.57
CA GLU A 127 2.30 -13.67 -2.38
C GLU A 127 3.78 -13.48 -2.04
N GLY A 128 4.33 -14.32 -1.17
CA GLY A 128 5.76 -14.31 -0.84
C GLY A 128 6.16 -13.34 0.25
N TYR A 129 5.22 -12.83 1.06
CA TYR A 129 5.57 -12.01 2.22
C TYR A 129 6.34 -12.87 3.24
N ALA A 130 7.63 -12.60 3.36
CA ALA A 130 8.56 -13.32 4.23
C ALA A 130 9.01 -12.53 5.46
N GLY A 131 8.37 -11.41 5.72
CA GLY A 131 8.73 -10.45 6.77
C GLY A 131 9.05 -9.08 6.17
N GLY A 132 8.85 -8.04 6.95
CA GLY A 132 8.96 -6.65 6.50
C GLY A 132 8.01 -5.79 7.31
N TRP A 133 7.46 -4.78 6.69
CA TRP A 133 6.53 -3.87 7.33
C TRP A 133 5.12 -4.04 6.77
N VAL A 134 4.16 -4.24 7.65
CA VAL A 134 2.73 -4.15 7.34
C VAL A 134 2.15 -2.95 8.09
N TYR A 135 1.40 -2.14 7.40
CA TYR A 135 0.61 -1.08 7.99
C TYR A 135 -0.88 -1.38 7.87
N VAL A 136 -1.55 -1.62 9.00
CA VAL A 136 -3.00 -1.78 9.06
C VAL A 136 -3.61 -0.41 9.28
N ASN A 137 -4.15 0.18 8.22
CA ASN A 137 -4.76 1.51 8.23
C ASN A 137 -6.26 1.45 8.57
N LYS A 138 -6.84 2.59 8.92
CA LYS A 138 -8.27 2.75 9.28
C LYS A 138 -8.67 1.94 10.51
N VAL A 139 -7.75 1.79 11.46
CA VAL A 139 -8.03 1.15 12.75
C VAL A 139 -8.65 2.18 13.68
N GLU A 140 -9.97 2.27 13.67
CA GLU A 140 -10.74 3.35 14.30
C GLU A 140 -11.65 2.84 15.42
N THR A 141 -11.99 1.55 15.38
CA THR A 141 -12.86 0.90 16.39
C THR A 141 -12.10 -0.14 17.23
N PRO A 142 -12.64 -0.53 18.41
CA PRO A 142 -12.08 -1.65 19.18
C PRO A 142 -12.03 -2.98 18.41
N GLN A 143 -12.94 -3.20 17.46
CA GLN A 143 -12.92 -4.40 16.63
C GLN A 143 -11.77 -4.36 15.62
N ASP A 144 -11.48 -3.19 15.03
CA ASP A 144 -10.37 -3.04 14.10
C ASP A 144 -9.04 -3.32 14.80
N TRP A 145 -8.89 -2.85 16.05
CA TRP A 145 -7.71 -3.16 16.86
C TRP A 145 -7.55 -4.67 17.09
N ARG A 146 -8.63 -5.38 17.45
CA ARG A 146 -8.59 -6.84 17.61
C ARG A 146 -8.20 -7.56 16.32
N ASN A 147 -8.73 -7.11 15.18
CA ASN A 147 -8.38 -7.67 13.87
C ASN A 147 -6.93 -7.41 13.51
N ALA A 148 -6.43 -6.19 13.75
CA ALA A 148 -5.03 -5.85 13.50
C ALA A 148 -4.06 -6.67 14.38
N GLU A 149 -4.36 -6.81 15.66
CA GLU A 149 -3.57 -7.64 16.60
C GLU A 149 -3.60 -9.12 16.21
N ALA A 150 -4.77 -9.63 15.79
CA ALA A 150 -4.89 -11.00 15.28
C ALA A 150 -4.10 -11.22 14.00
N LEU A 151 -4.08 -10.26 13.08
CA LEU A 151 -3.24 -10.32 11.89
C LEU A 151 -1.76 -10.29 12.25
N ALA A 152 -1.35 -9.38 13.14
CA ALA A 152 0.03 -9.26 13.58
C ALA A 152 0.57 -10.56 14.18
N ALA A 153 -0.23 -11.26 14.98
CA ALA A 153 0.14 -12.56 15.57
C ALA A 153 0.39 -13.67 14.53
N LEU A 154 -0.10 -13.50 13.30
CA LEU A 154 0.03 -14.48 12.22
C LEU A 154 1.17 -14.16 11.23
N LEU A 155 1.75 -12.97 11.31
CA LEU A 155 2.76 -12.50 10.36
C LEU A 155 4.16 -12.45 10.97
N PRO A 156 5.21 -12.83 10.24
CA PRO A 156 6.57 -12.48 10.61
C PRO A 156 6.82 -11.00 10.32
N GLY A 157 7.65 -10.33 11.13
CA GLY A 157 8.04 -8.95 10.89
C GLY A 157 7.24 -7.91 11.67
N LYS A 158 7.33 -6.66 11.25
CA LYS A 158 6.76 -5.53 11.99
C LYS A 158 5.38 -5.18 11.49
N VAL A 159 4.42 -5.10 12.41
CA VAL A 159 3.08 -4.58 12.12
C VAL A 159 2.83 -3.30 12.89
N VAL A 160 2.49 -2.26 12.14
CA VAL A 160 2.01 -0.99 12.68
C VAL A 160 0.53 -0.89 12.38
N ALA A 161 -0.27 -0.50 13.34
CA ALA A 161 -1.70 -0.33 13.17
C ALA A 161 -2.17 1.05 13.64
N GLY A 162 -3.17 1.59 12.98
CA GLY A 162 -3.75 2.88 13.35
C GLY A 162 -4.61 3.52 12.26
N SER A 163 -4.97 4.76 12.47
CA SER A 163 -5.66 5.61 11.50
C SER A 163 -4.78 6.79 11.14
N LEU A 164 -4.39 6.90 9.86
CA LEU A 164 -3.68 8.07 9.37
C LEU A 164 -4.56 9.32 9.41
N TRP A 165 -5.85 9.16 9.25
CA TRP A 165 -6.82 10.25 9.36
C TRP A 165 -6.85 10.86 10.76
N GLU A 166 -6.86 9.99 11.80
CA GLU A 166 -6.84 10.42 13.21
C GLU A 166 -5.42 10.70 13.72
N ARG A 167 -4.38 10.44 12.91
CA ARG A 167 -2.96 10.56 13.28
C ARG A 167 -2.59 9.75 14.52
N ARG A 168 -3.23 8.61 14.71
CA ARG A 168 -2.97 7.67 15.81
C ARG A 168 -2.51 6.34 15.24
N TYR A 169 -1.34 5.91 15.63
CA TYR A 169 -0.77 4.61 15.22
C TYR A 169 0.25 4.13 16.23
N ARG A 170 0.41 2.83 16.33
CA ARG A 170 1.43 2.19 17.16
C ARG A 170 1.93 0.89 16.54
N THR A 171 3.15 0.49 16.88
CA THR A 171 3.66 -0.84 16.59
C THR A 171 2.96 -1.85 17.50
N ILE A 172 2.53 -2.98 16.93
CA ILE A 172 1.80 -4.05 17.63
C ILE A 172 2.51 -5.42 17.52
N SER A 173 3.60 -5.50 16.76
CA SER A 173 4.51 -6.66 16.74
C SER A 173 5.92 -6.20 16.44
#